data_9131296c2ad555aa15c63cd556103e69
#
_entry.id   9131296c2ad555aa15c63cd556103e69
#
_cell.length_a   1.000
_cell.length_b   1.000
_cell.length_c   1.000
_cell.angle_alpha   90.00
_cell.angle_beta   90.00
_cell.angle_gamma   90.00
#
_symmetry.space_group_name_H-M   'P 1'
#
loop_
_entity.id
_entity.type
_entity.pdbx_description
1 polymer ?
#
loop_
_entity_poly.entity_id
_entity_poly.type
_entity_poly.pdbx_seq_one_letter_code
_entity_poly.pdbx_strand_id
1 'polypeptide(L)'
;MKTKFIFITGGVLSSLGKGLSAASIGALLKTRGLTVTIQKLDPYINVDPGTMNPYQHGEVYVTDDGAETDLDLGHYERYLNTALSQKNNTTSGSIYYKVITKERHGDYLGGTVQVIPHITDEIKNAILSLAKDEPENPAPDVAIIEIGGTVGDIEGLPFLEAIRQLRSELGRDNCLYIHLTLVPYLRSAGEHKTKPTQHSVKELRSIGIQPDIILCRCEEPVPADLRAKIALFCNVDKDAVFSAVDVSNIYELPLKLYEEGLDQKVAIMLRLPARNAKLEPWEE
;
A
#
# COMPACT_ATOMS: atom_id res chain seq x y z
N MET A 1 3.82 11.19 -18.70
CA MET A 1 3.37 11.76 -17.41
C MET A 1 4.35 11.24 -16.35
N LYS A 2 4.65 11.99 -15.30
CA LYS A 2 5.49 11.46 -14.20
C LYS A 2 4.66 10.47 -13.39
N THR A 3 5.20 9.29 -13.08
CA THR A 3 4.54 8.27 -12.27
C THR A 3 4.04 8.85 -10.94
N LYS A 4 2.81 8.53 -10.57
CA LYS A 4 2.20 8.86 -9.27
C LYS A 4 2.32 7.68 -8.32
N PHE A 5 2.51 7.96 -7.02
CA PHE A 5 2.72 6.95 -6.01
C PHE A 5 1.56 6.93 -5.01
N ILE A 6 1.02 5.75 -4.74
CA ILE A 6 0.03 5.50 -3.69
C ILE A 6 0.67 4.61 -2.65
N PHE A 7 0.79 5.09 -1.43
CA PHE A 7 1.32 4.31 -0.31
C PHE A 7 0.16 3.81 0.55
N ILE A 8 0.04 2.49 0.69
CA ILE A 8 -1.00 1.86 1.49
C ILE A 8 -0.38 1.34 2.78
N THR A 9 -0.80 1.89 3.89
CA THR A 9 -0.43 1.47 5.23
C THR A 9 -1.63 0.87 5.95
N GLY A 10 -1.40 0.07 6.98
CA GLY A 10 -2.49 -0.48 7.77
C GLY A 10 -2.16 -0.49 9.24
N GLY A 11 -3.20 -0.39 10.06
CA GLY A 11 -3.07 -0.43 11.50
C GLY A 11 -4.14 -1.28 12.16
N VAL A 12 -4.13 -1.31 13.49
CA VAL A 12 -5.02 -2.07 14.36
C VAL A 12 -4.64 -3.54 14.48
N LEU A 13 -4.56 -4.28 13.36
CA LEU A 13 -4.22 -5.72 13.34
C LEU A 13 -3.66 -6.14 11.97
N SER A 14 -2.98 -7.28 11.96
CA SER A 14 -2.53 -7.96 10.73
C SER A 14 -3.74 -8.54 9.96
N SER A 15 -3.52 -8.93 8.72
CA SER A 15 -4.57 -9.52 7.85
C SER A 15 -5.81 -8.63 7.67
N LEU A 16 -5.64 -7.32 7.78
CA LEU A 16 -6.72 -6.35 7.63
C LEU A 16 -7.23 -6.24 6.18
N GLY A 17 -6.46 -6.75 5.19
CA GLY A 17 -6.82 -6.74 3.77
C GLY A 17 -6.14 -5.64 2.98
N LYS A 18 -4.94 -5.19 3.40
CA LYS A 18 -4.13 -4.21 2.63
C LYS A 18 -3.88 -4.65 1.20
N GLY A 19 -3.44 -5.89 1.00
CA GLY A 19 -3.15 -6.45 -0.32
C GLY A 19 -4.37 -6.43 -1.24
N LEU A 20 -5.51 -6.91 -0.76
CA LEU A 20 -6.77 -6.85 -1.52
C LEU A 20 -7.23 -5.42 -1.82
N SER A 21 -7.04 -4.50 -0.87
CA SER A 21 -7.35 -3.08 -1.10
C SER A 21 -6.42 -2.47 -2.14
N ALA A 22 -5.11 -2.78 -2.10
CA ALA A 22 -4.13 -2.35 -3.09
C ALA A 22 -4.49 -2.86 -4.49
N ALA A 23 -4.77 -4.16 -4.59
CA ALA A 23 -5.20 -4.82 -5.83
C ALA A 23 -6.48 -4.21 -6.38
N SER A 24 -7.49 -3.98 -5.53
CA SER A 24 -8.78 -3.39 -5.91
C SER A 24 -8.64 -1.96 -6.43
N ILE A 25 -7.87 -1.13 -5.74
CA ILE A 25 -7.56 0.24 -6.19
C ILE A 25 -6.83 0.20 -7.53
N GLY A 26 -5.86 -0.69 -7.67
CA GLY A 26 -5.11 -0.89 -8.91
C GLY A 26 -6.02 -1.29 -10.07
N ALA A 27 -6.92 -2.25 -9.87
CA ALA A 27 -7.91 -2.68 -10.85
C ALA A 27 -8.81 -1.50 -11.28
N LEU A 28 -9.34 -0.74 -10.34
CA LEU A 28 -10.18 0.43 -10.63
C LEU A 28 -9.44 1.50 -11.44
N LEU A 29 -8.17 1.77 -11.13
CA LEU A 29 -7.38 2.72 -11.91
C LEU A 29 -7.08 2.20 -13.33
N LYS A 30 -6.90 0.87 -13.50
CA LYS A 30 -6.79 0.26 -14.84
C LYS A 30 -8.07 0.38 -15.65
N THR A 31 -9.25 0.23 -15.04
CA THR A 31 -10.53 0.43 -15.74
C THR A 31 -10.71 1.87 -16.24
N ARG A 32 -9.97 2.83 -15.65
CA ARG A 32 -9.86 4.21 -16.14
C ARG A 32 -8.83 4.37 -17.27
N GLY A 33 -8.21 3.29 -17.73
CA GLY A 33 -7.20 3.29 -18.81
C GLY A 33 -5.84 3.80 -18.37
N LEU A 34 -5.49 3.67 -17.10
CA LEU A 34 -4.17 3.96 -16.55
C LEU A 34 -3.31 2.67 -16.51
N THR A 35 -2.01 2.83 -16.68
CA THR A 35 -1.05 1.76 -16.43
C THR A 35 -0.67 1.76 -14.95
N VAL A 36 -0.78 0.59 -14.32
CA VAL A 36 -0.61 0.45 -12.86
C VAL A 36 0.33 -0.70 -12.55
N THR A 37 1.23 -0.50 -11.60
CA THR A 37 2.01 -1.56 -10.96
C THR A 37 1.82 -1.54 -9.46
N ILE A 38 2.04 -2.67 -8.79
CA ILE A 38 1.97 -2.78 -7.32
C ILE A 38 3.27 -3.37 -6.80
N GLN A 39 3.80 -2.82 -5.71
CA GLN A 39 4.94 -3.38 -4.98
C GLN A 39 4.54 -3.64 -3.53
N LYS A 40 5.00 -4.79 -3.02
CA LYS A 40 4.90 -5.13 -1.60
C LYS A 40 6.23 -4.91 -0.91
N LEU A 41 6.19 -4.24 0.24
CA LEU A 41 7.32 -4.07 1.15
C LEU A 41 7.05 -4.87 2.42
N ASP A 42 7.83 -5.93 2.64
CA ASP A 42 7.65 -6.83 3.79
C ASP A 42 8.69 -6.55 4.88
N PRO A 43 8.28 -6.30 6.14
CA PRO A 43 9.18 -5.87 7.19
C PRO A 43 10.00 -7.00 7.83
N TYR A 44 9.86 -8.25 7.39
CA TYR A 44 10.64 -9.35 7.93
C TYR A 44 12.10 -9.34 7.41
N ILE A 45 12.99 -10.01 8.17
CA ILE A 45 14.45 -10.06 7.92
C ILE A 45 14.85 -11.18 6.94
N ASN A 46 13.95 -12.05 6.54
CA ASN A 46 14.23 -13.00 5.47
C ASN A 46 14.55 -12.23 4.18
N VAL A 47 15.56 -12.68 3.43
CA VAL A 47 15.97 -12.03 2.16
C VAL A 47 14.85 -12.16 1.12
N ASP A 48 14.22 -13.32 1.09
CA ASP A 48 13.03 -13.65 0.30
C ASP A 48 12.15 -14.62 1.10
N PRO A 49 10.91 -14.89 0.69
CA PRO A 49 10.03 -15.83 1.39
C PRO A 49 10.26 -17.31 1.06
N GLY A 50 11.19 -17.66 0.17
CA GLY A 50 11.39 -19.02 -0.33
C GLY A 50 11.68 -20.08 0.73
N THR A 51 12.31 -19.71 1.85
CA THR A 51 12.60 -20.59 2.98
C THR A 51 11.65 -20.44 4.14
N MET A 52 10.60 -19.61 4.02
CA MET A 52 9.67 -19.36 5.10
C MET A 52 8.67 -20.50 5.27
N ASN A 53 8.22 -20.72 6.51
CA ASN A 53 7.23 -21.73 6.80
C ASN A 53 5.85 -21.32 6.25
N PRO A 54 5.26 -22.08 5.30
CA PRO A 54 3.98 -21.72 4.68
C PRO A 54 2.80 -21.68 5.67
N TYR A 55 2.87 -22.39 6.79
CA TYR A 55 1.84 -22.32 7.85
C TYR A 55 1.88 -21.00 8.64
N GLN A 56 2.98 -20.27 8.58
CA GLN A 56 3.13 -18.98 9.26
C GLN A 56 2.89 -17.78 8.32
N HIS A 57 3.30 -17.90 7.06
CA HIS A 57 3.34 -16.77 6.12
C HIS A 57 2.52 -16.99 4.84
N GLY A 58 1.89 -18.15 4.68
CA GLY A 58 1.26 -18.57 3.44
C GLY A 58 2.26 -19.20 2.46
N GLU A 59 1.74 -19.61 1.31
CA GLU A 59 2.55 -20.19 0.24
C GLU A 59 3.38 -19.13 -0.47
N VAL A 60 4.52 -19.57 -1.04
CA VAL A 60 5.37 -18.72 -1.87
C VAL A 60 4.74 -18.59 -3.26
N TYR A 61 4.68 -17.38 -3.78
CA TYR A 61 4.30 -17.12 -5.15
C TYR A 61 5.57 -16.91 -5.99
N VAL A 62 5.69 -17.62 -7.13
CA VAL A 62 6.84 -17.51 -8.03
C VAL A 62 6.42 -16.74 -9.26
N THR A 63 7.09 -15.61 -9.50
CA THR A 63 6.86 -14.77 -10.68
C THR A 63 7.49 -15.37 -11.94
N ASP A 64 7.12 -14.90 -13.12
CA ASP A 64 7.62 -15.39 -14.42
C ASP A 64 9.15 -15.27 -14.55
N ASP A 65 9.77 -14.30 -13.87
CA ASP A 65 11.23 -14.14 -13.81
C ASP A 65 11.91 -15.05 -12.78
N GLY A 66 11.15 -15.96 -12.14
CA GLY A 66 11.65 -16.96 -11.21
C GLY A 66 11.87 -16.44 -9.77
N ALA A 67 11.43 -15.23 -9.44
CA ALA A 67 11.55 -14.71 -8.10
C ALA A 67 10.53 -15.35 -7.15
N GLU A 68 11.00 -15.80 -6.00
CA GLU A 68 10.17 -16.27 -4.89
C GLU A 68 9.66 -15.05 -4.11
N THR A 69 8.33 -14.90 -4.04
CA THR A 69 7.67 -13.70 -3.52
C THR A 69 6.53 -14.04 -2.58
N ASP A 70 6.02 -13.03 -1.89
CA ASP A 70 4.82 -13.16 -1.06
C ASP A 70 3.58 -13.51 -1.89
N LEU A 71 2.67 -14.29 -1.31
CA LEU A 71 1.43 -14.76 -1.94
C LEU A 71 0.56 -13.61 -2.48
N ASP A 72 0.61 -12.43 -1.87
CA ASP A 72 -0.16 -11.26 -2.30
C ASP A 72 0.16 -10.84 -3.75
N LEU A 73 1.37 -11.15 -4.27
CA LEU A 73 1.70 -10.86 -5.66
C LEU A 73 0.80 -11.62 -6.64
N GLY A 74 0.40 -12.85 -6.31
CA GLY A 74 -0.57 -13.59 -7.10
C GLY A 74 -1.96 -12.91 -7.16
N HIS A 75 -2.38 -12.26 -6.07
CA HIS A 75 -3.58 -11.42 -6.08
C HIS A 75 -3.38 -10.18 -6.94
N TYR A 76 -2.23 -9.51 -6.83
CA TYR A 76 -1.95 -8.31 -7.65
C TYR A 76 -1.98 -8.62 -9.14
N GLU A 77 -1.28 -9.68 -9.58
CA GLU A 77 -1.29 -10.09 -10.98
C GLU A 77 -2.71 -10.39 -11.49
N ARG A 78 -3.50 -11.10 -10.69
CA ARG A 78 -4.86 -11.47 -11.04
C ARG A 78 -5.76 -10.24 -11.19
N TYR A 79 -5.69 -9.29 -10.26
CA TYR A 79 -6.50 -8.07 -10.29
C TYR A 79 -6.03 -7.10 -11.39
N LEU A 80 -4.73 -7.01 -11.60
CA LEU A 80 -4.17 -6.13 -12.62
C LEU A 80 -4.15 -6.77 -14.01
N ASN A 81 -4.32 -8.07 -14.12
CA ASN A 81 -4.08 -8.82 -15.36
C ASN A 81 -2.74 -8.38 -16.01
N THR A 82 -1.67 -8.43 -15.22
CA THR A 82 -0.32 -7.94 -15.60
C THR A 82 0.70 -8.75 -14.83
N ALA A 83 1.67 -9.35 -15.52
CA ALA A 83 2.78 -10.04 -14.90
C ALA A 83 3.61 -9.06 -14.06
N LEU A 84 3.99 -9.48 -12.86
CA LEU A 84 4.90 -8.80 -11.96
C LEU A 84 6.27 -9.51 -11.96
N SER A 85 7.24 -8.90 -11.31
CA SER A 85 8.63 -9.36 -11.30
C SER A 85 9.24 -9.21 -9.91
N GLN A 86 10.48 -9.62 -9.75
CA GLN A 86 11.26 -9.43 -8.53
C GLN A 86 11.21 -7.99 -8.00
N LYS A 87 11.10 -6.98 -8.88
CA LYS A 87 11.01 -5.56 -8.49
C LYS A 87 9.76 -5.26 -7.66
N ASN A 88 8.75 -6.13 -7.72
CA ASN A 88 7.46 -5.90 -7.08
C ASN A 88 7.35 -6.45 -5.65
N ASN A 89 8.40 -7.17 -5.16
CA ASN A 89 8.49 -7.59 -3.76
C ASN A 89 9.85 -7.20 -3.19
N THR A 90 9.85 -6.55 -2.04
CA THR A 90 11.08 -6.12 -1.35
C THR A 90 10.93 -6.38 0.14
N THR A 91 11.89 -7.10 0.73
CA THR A 91 11.90 -7.40 2.17
C THR A 91 12.90 -6.51 2.90
N SER A 92 12.71 -6.30 4.21
CA SER A 92 13.74 -5.68 5.05
C SER A 92 15.07 -6.41 4.91
N GLY A 93 15.04 -7.77 4.93
CA GLY A 93 16.25 -8.59 4.78
C GLY A 93 17.01 -8.29 3.50
N SER A 94 16.34 -8.19 2.36
CA SER A 94 16.99 -7.87 1.07
C SER A 94 17.62 -6.47 1.07
N ILE A 95 16.97 -5.48 1.68
CA ILE A 95 17.48 -4.11 1.81
C ILE A 95 18.73 -4.08 2.69
N TYR A 96 18.66 -4.67 3.89
CA TYR A 96 19.80 -4.70 4.81
C TYR A 96 20.97 -5.47 4.21
N TYR A 97 20.70 -6.60 3.54
CA TYR A 97 21.73 -7.39 2.88
C TYR A 97 22.48 -6.57 1.80
N LYS A 98 21.75 -5.81 0.97
CA LYS A 98 22.36 -4.92 -0.02
C LYS A 98 23.23 -3.85 0.62
N VAL A 99 22.75 -3.18 1.67
CA VAL A 99 23.51 -2.11 2.35
C VAL A 99 24.75 -2.68 3.02
N ILE A 100 24.66 -3.81 3.70
CA ILE A 100 25.80 -4.50 4.33
C ILE A 100 26.82 -4.94 3.27
N THR A 101 26.37 -5.47 2.14
CA THR A 101 27.24 -5.87 1.03
C THR A 101 27.99 -4.68 0.46
N LYS A 102 27.33 -3.54 0.23
CA LYS A 102 27.96 -2.28 -0.20
C LYS A 102 28.98 -1.79 0.82
N GLU A 103 28.66 -1.87 2.11
CA GLU A 103 29.61 -1.51 3.18
C GLU A 103 30.88 -2.37 3.13
N ARG A 104 30.73 -3.71 3.01
CA ARG A 104 31.85 -4.63 2.91
C ARG A 104 32.71 -4.45 1.67
N HIS A 105 32.13 -3.97 0.56
CA HIS A 105 32.85 -3.60 -0.66
C HIS A 105 33.56 -2.23 -0.57
N GLY A 106 33.24 -1.43 0.45
CA GLY A 106 33.84 -0.09 0.63
C GLY A 106 33.12 1.02 -0.15
N ASP A 107 31.91 0.80 -0.62
CA ASP A 107 31.15 1.77 -1.42
C ASP A 107 30.84 3.05 -0.64
N TYR A 108 30.87 3.00 0.68
CA TYR A 108 30.66 4.16 1.56
C TYR A 108 31.97 4.86 1.99
N LEU A 109 33.11 4.48 1.43
CA LEU A 109 34.42 5.14 1.63
C LEU A 109 34.81 5.33 3.11
N GLY A 110 34.45 4.40 3.98
CA GLY A 110 34.72 4.44 5.43
C GLY A 110 33.73 5.30 6.23
N GLY A 111 32.68 5.80 5.61
CA GLY A 111 31.60 6.51 6.31
C GLY A 111 30.81 5.60 7.26
N THR A 112 30.27 6.18 8.34
CA THR A 112 29.37 5.44 9.24
C THR A 112 28.04 5.15 8.53
N VAL A 113 27.71 3.87 8.37
CA VAL A 113 26.48 3.41 7.74
C VAL A 113 25.37 3.30 8.79
N GLN A 114 24.23 3.96 8.55
CA GLN A 114 23.12 4.08 9.50
C GLN A 114 21.78 3.75 8.81
N VAL A 115 20.73 3.53 9.60
CA VAL A 115 19.38 3.32 9.05
C VAL A 115 18.95 4.52 8.21
N ILE A 116 19.14 5.73 8.71
CA ILE A 116 18.98 6.98 7.96
C ILE A 116 20.40 7.56 7.72
N PRO A 117 20.81 7.80 6.48
CA PRO A 117 20.01 7.68 5.24
C PRO A 117 20.14 6.33 4.51
N HIS A 118 21.09 5.46 4.85
CA HIS A 118 21.53 4.39 3.94
C HIS A 118 20.44 3.31 3.68
N ILE A 119 19.75 2.86 4.74
CA ILE A 119 18.63 1.90 4.61
C ILE A 119 17.43 2.60 3.95
N THR A 120 17.09 3.81 4.39
CA THR A 120 15.96 4.55 3.81
C THR A 120 16.19 4.89 2.35
N ASP A 121 17.42 5.22 1.94
CA ASP A 121 17.74 5.49 0.53
C ASP A 121 17.64 4.23 -0.32
N GLU A 122 18.08 3.08 0.19
CA GLU A 122 17.93 1.81 -0.54
C GLU A 122 16.45 1.42 -0.70
N ILE A 123 15.61 1.66 0.32
CA ILE A 123 14.15 1.47 0.22
C ILE A 123 13.56 2.42 -0.83
N LYS A 124 13.91 3.71 -0.78
CA LYS A 124 13.45 4.70 -1.77
C LYS A 124 13.87 4.31 -3.18
N ASN A 125 15.11 3.84 -3.35
CA ASN A 125 15.60 3.36 -4.65
C ASN A 125 14.82 2.16 -5.17
N ALA A 126 14.44 1.20 -4.31
CA ALA A 126 13.59 0.09 -4.67
C ALA A 126 12.21 0.56 -5.15
N ILE A 127 11.59 1.49 -4.44
CA ILE A 127 10.30 2.09 -4.82
C ILE A 127 10.41 2.85 -6.15
N LEU A 128 11.41 3.71 -6.28
CA LEU A 128 11.59 4.54 -7.48
C LEU A 128 12.00 3.73 -8.71
N SER A 129 12.52 2.51 -8.53
CA SER A 129 12.86 1.62 -9.64
C SER A 129 11.63 1.24 -10.47
N LEU A 130 10.43 1.22 -9.86
CA LEU A 130 9.17 0.96 -10.55
C LEU A 130 8.78 2.06 -11.56
N ALA A 131 9.27 3.26 -11.35
CA ALA A 131 8.96 4.43 -12.18
C ALA A 131 10.05 4.71 -13.25
N LYS A 132 11.01 3.80 -13.41
CA LYS A 132 12.02 3.91 -14.47
C LYS A 132 11.41 3.52 -15.81
N ASP A 133 11.69 4.36 -16.80
CA ASP A 133 11.30 4.12 -18.17
C ASP A 133 12.34 3.18 -18.81
N GLU A 134 11.92 1.99 -19.21
CA GLU A 134 12.77 0.98 -19.84
C GLU A 134 12.24 0.73 -21.28
N PRO A 135 13.09 0.40 -22.26
CA PRO A 135 12.66 0.30 -23.67
C PRO A 135 11.49 -0.66 -23.92
N GLU A 136 11.43 -1.75 -23.16
CA GLU A 136 10.38 -2.78 -23.28
C GLU A 136 9.31 -2.68 -22.20
N ASN A 137 9.51 -1.83 -21.17
CA ASN A 137 8.60 -1.66 -20.06
C ASN A 137 8.52 -0.17 -19.66
N PRO A 138 7.63 0.60 -20.30
CA PRO A 138 7.48 2.01 -20.02
C PRO A 138 7.03 2.24 -18.57
N ALA A 139 7.45 3.37 -17.99
CA ALA A 139 7.07 3.74 -16.63
C ALA A 139 5.54 3.77 -16.48
N PRO A 140 4.98 3.18 -15.40
CA PRO A 140 3.55 3.18 -15.17
C PRO A 140 3.03 4.58 -14.83
N ASP A 141 1.74 4.81 -15.11
CA ASP A 141 1.07 6.04 -14.66
C ASP A 141 0.99 6.11 -13.13
N VAL A 142 0.73 4.94 -12.49
CA VAL A 142 0.60 4.83 -11.04
C VAL A 142 1.37 3.61 -10.52
N ALA A 143 2.16 3.81 -9.47
CA ALA A 143 2.77 2.77 -8.66
C ALA A 143 2.10 2.75 -7.28
N ILE A 144 1.53 1.61 -6.90
CA ILE A 144 0.94 1.38 -5.58
C ILE A 144 1.95 0.61 -4.74
N ILE A 145 2.26 1.14 -3.57
CA ILE A 145 3.22 0.54 -2.65
C ILE A 145 2.47 0.11 -1.38
N GLU A 146 2.34 -1.19 -1.17
CA GLU A 146 1.78 -1.73 0.05
C GLU A 146 2.87 -1.92 1.10
N ILE A 147 2.67 -1.30 2.26
CA ILE A 147 3.57 -1.47 3.41
C ILE A 147 3.06 -2.63 4.26
N GLY A 148 3.83 -3.71 4.30
CA GLY A 148 3.56 -4.87 5.14
C GLY A 148 3.64 -4.53 6.63
N GLY A 149 3.10 -5.42 7.47
CA GLY A 149 3.03 -5.22 8.92
C GLY A 149 1.95 -4.26 9.37
N THR A 150 2.00 -3.89 10.62
CA THR A 150 1.05 -2.99 11.29
C THR A 150 1.75 -1.70 11.70
N VAL A 151 1.13 -0.54 11.44
CA VAL A 151 1.66 0.74 11.91
C VAL A 151 1.74 0.74 13.44
N GLY A 152 2.91 1.03 13.97
CA GLY A 152 3.27 0.89 15.38
C GLY A 152 4.26 -0.23 15.67
N ASP A 153 4.39 -1.20 14.77
CA ASP A 153 5.39 -2.25 14.89
C ASP A 153 6.79 -1.72 14.53
N ILE A 154 7.79 -2.14 15.30
CA ILE A 154 9.15 -1.60 15.22
C ILE A 154 9.83 -1.95 13.89
N GLU A 155 9.54 -3.13 13.36
CA GLU A 155 10.13 -3.65 12.11
C GLU A 155 9.68 -2.86 10.87
N GLY A 156 8.52 -2.21 10.91
CA GLY A 156 7.99 -1.40 9.80
C GLY A 156 8.55 0.02 9.73
N LEU A 157 9.22 0.50 10.79
CA LEU A 157 9.64 1.90 10.89
C LEU A 157 10.54 2.37 9.74
N PRO A 158 11.53 1.61 9.25
CA PRO A 158 12.38 2.07 8.14
C PRO A 158 11.59 2.29 6.84
N PHE A 159 10.58 1.47 6.56
CA PHE A 159 9.70 1.64 5.41
C PHE A 159 8.83 2.89 5.55
N LEU A 160 8.25 3.09 6.73
CA LEU A 160 7.42 4.27 7.01
C LEU A 160 8.25 5.56 6.92
N GLU A 161 9.47 5.56 7.45
CA GLU A 161 10.38 6.70 7.32
C GLU A 161 10.76 6.96 5.86
N ALA A 162 11.05 5.93 5.07
CA ALA A 162 11.37 6.07 3.65
C ALA A 162 10.23 6.70 2.85
N ILE A 163 8.99 6.24 3.03
CA ILE A 163 7.84 6.82 2.30
C ILE A 163 7.54 8.24 2.78
N ARG A 164 7.75 8.55 4.06
CA ARG A 164 7.64 9.91 4.58
C ARG A 164 8.61 10.87 3.87
N GLN A 165 9.86 10.44 3.70
CA GLN A 165 10.87 11.20 2.96
C GLN A 165 10.50 11.36 1.48
N LEU A 166 10.04 10.28 0.82
CA LEU A 166 9.65 10.31 -0.59
C LEU A 166 8.58 11.36 -0.89
N ARG A 167 7.59 11.55 -0.02
CA ARG A 167 6.58 12.60 -0.23
C ARG A 167 7.18 14.00 -0.22
N SER A 168 8.21 14.23 0.59
CA SER A 168 8.93 15.51 0.59
C SER A 168 9.76 15.72 -0.67
N GLU A 169 10.35 14.65 -1.20
CA GLU A 169 11.20 14.68 -2.40
C GLU A 169 10.38 14.76 -3.70
N LEU A 170 9.29 14.00 -3.79
CA LEU A 170 8.46 13.92 -5.01
C LEU A 170 7.39 15.01 -5.07
N GLY A 171 7.00 15.56 -3.93
CA GLY A 171 5.92 16.53 -3.77
C GLY A 171 4.56 15.87 -3.53
N ARG A 172 3.69 16.63 -2.83
CA ARG A 172 2.35 16.16 -2.41
C ARG A 172 1.45 15.77 -3.57
N ASP A 173 1.55 16.45 -4.70
CA ASP A 173 0.75 16.18 -5.89
C ASP A 173 1.10 14.85 -6.58
N ASN A 174 2.21 14.21 -6.18
CA ASN A 174 2.70 12.97 -6.76
C ASN A 174 2.61 11.77 -5.80
N CYS A 175 2.21 12.00 -4.54
CA CYS A 175 2.16 10.97 -3.50
C CYS A 175 0.84 11.04 -2.74
N LEU A 176 0.18 9.90 -2.57
CA LEU A 176 -1.06 9.74 -1.82
C LEU A 176 -0.87 8.70 -0.72
N TYR A 177 -1.26 9.01 0.53
CA TYR A 177 -1.27 8.07 1.63
C TYR A 177 -2.69 7.57 1.90
N ILE A 178 -2.91 6.28 1.74
CA ILE A 178 -4.14 5.58 2.11
C ILE A 178 -3.86 4.75 3.35
N HIS A 179 -4.63 4.96 4.40
CA HIS A 179 -4.48 4.19 5.64
C HIS A 179 -5.69 3.30 5.87
N LEU A 180 -5.46 1.99 5.85
CA LEU A 180 -6.49 0.98 6.12
C LEU A 180 -6.60 0.75 7.62
N THR A 181 -7.82 0.82 8.16
CA THR A 181 -8.12 0.64 9.57
C THR A 181 -9.33 -0.27 9.77
N LEU A 182 -9.63 -0.59 11.02
CA LEU A 182 -10.81 -1.37 11.41
C LEU A 182 -11.83 -0.48 12.14
N VAL A 183 -13.07 -0.55 11.71
CA VAL A 183 -14.24 -0.01 12.43
C VAL A 183 -15.14 -1.18 12.83
N PRO A 184 -14.87 -1.82 13.98
CA PRO A 184 -15.65 -2.98 14.41
C PRO A 184 -17.06 -2.58 14.82
N TYR A 185 -18.02 -3.46 14.52
CA TYR A 185 -19.37 -3.40 15.05
C TYR A 185 -19.47 -4.25 16.31
N LEU A 186 -19.74 -3.64 17.44
CA LEU A 186 -19.92 -4.36 18.70
C LEU A 186 -21.39 -4.77 18.88
N ARG A 187 -21.73 -6.00 18.56
CA ARG A 187 -23.11 -6.54 18.63
C ARG A 187 -23.73 -6.36 20.02
N SER A 188 -22.94 -6.53 21.09
CA SER A 188 -23.40 -6.34 22.47
C SER A 188 -23.81 -4.90 22.80
N ALA A 189 -23.25 -3.90 22.12
CA ALA A 189 -23.52 -2.48 22.30
C ALA A 189 -24.40 -1.91 21.18
N GLY A 190 -24.61 -2.66 20.07
CA GLY A 190 -25.38 -2.22 18.91
C GLY A 190 -24.77 -1.04 18.17
N GLU A 191 -23.45 -0.88 18.20
CA GLU A 191 -22.79 0.29 17.62
C GLU A 191 -21.40 0.01 17.03
N HIS A 192 -21.00 0.82 16.03
CA HIS A 192 -19.64 0.86 15.51
C HIS A 192 -18.70 1.60 16.47
N LYS A 193 -17.45 1.14 16.56
CA LYS A 193 -16.41 1.78 17.37
C LYS A 193 -15.32 2.40 16.49
N THR A 194 -15.18 3.73 16.61
CA THR A 194 -14.19 4.50 15.84
C THR A 194 -12.84 4.67 16.56
N LYS A 195 -12.73 4.27 17.81
CA LYS A 195 -11.49 4.42 18.60
C LYS A 195 -10.29 3.66 18.01
N PRO A 196 -10.42 2.42 17.52
CA PRO A 196 -9.30 1.72 16.89
C PRO A 196 -8.71 2.50 15.71
N THR A 197 -9.56 3.05 14.84
CA THR A 197 -9.16 3.92 13.73
C THR A 197 -8.43 5.17 14.21
N GLN A 198 -8.97 5.87 15.22
CA GLN A 198 -8.36 7.08 15.77
C GLN A 198 -6.96 6.81 16.34
N HIS A 199 -6.79 5.68 17.06
CA HIS A 199 -5.50 5.29 17.63
C HIS A 199 -4.50 4.93 16.54
N SER A 200 -4.89 4.15 15.54
CA SER A 200 -4.04 3.77 14.43
C SER A 200 -3.54 4.98 13.64
N VAL A 201 -4.42 5.92 13.33
CA VAL A 201 -4.03 7.17 12.66
C VAL A 201 -3.13 8.04 13.55
N LYS A 202 -3.35 8.05 14.86
CA LYS A 202 -2.46 8.75 15.80
C LYS A 202 -1.03 8.19 15.75
N GLU A 203 -0.87 6.86 15.73
CA GLU A 203 0.44 6.21 15.58
C GLU A 203 1.09 6.59 14.25
N LEU A 204 0.38 6.53 13.14
CA LEU A 204 0.91 6.93 11.83
C LEU A 204 1.36 8.40 11.82
N ARG A 205 0.58 9.28 12.44
CA ARG A 205 0.92 10.70 12.56
C ARG A 205 2.13 10.95 13.46
N SER A 206 2.36 10.13 14.48
CA SER A 206 3.53 10.25 15.34
C SER A 206 4.84 9.99 14.59
N ILE A 207 4.78 9.23 13.50
CA ILE A 207 5.91 8.99 12.58
C ILE A 207 6.07 10.16 11.57
N GLY A 208 5.12 11.09 11.52
CA GLY A 208 5.13 12.23 10.61
C GLY A 208 4.36 12.00 9.30
N ILE A 209 3.53 10.97 9.22
CA ILE A 209 2.69 10.68 8.06
C ILE A 209 1.24 11.05 8.37
N GLN A 210 0.70 12.04 7.65
CA GLN A 210 -0.72 12.36 7.65
C GLN A 210 -1.37 11.60 6.51
N PRO A 211 -2.34 10.69 6.77
CA PRO A 211 -3.08 10.04 5.70
C PRO A 211 -3.92 11.05 4.94
N ASP A 212 -4.07 10.84 3.64
CA ASP A 212 -4.95 11.61 2.77
C ASP A 212 -6.34 10.96 2.69
N ILE A 213 -6.37 9.63 2.71
CA ILE A 213 -7.58 8.80 2.67
C ILE A 213 -7.54 7.79 3.81
N ILE A 214 -8.69 7.58 4.45
CA ILE A 214 -8.90 6.50 5.41
C ILE A 214 -9.87 5.49 4.80
N LEU A 215 -9.44 4.24 4.73
CA LEU A 215 -10.24 3.12 4.29
C LEU A 215 -10.60 2.28 5.52
N CYS A 216 -11.89 2.24 5.85
CA CYS A 216 -12.39 1.58 7.05
C CYS A 216 -12.90 0.19 6.70
N ARG A 217 -12.16 -0.88 7.05
CA ARG A 217 -12.72 -2.22 7.01
C ARG A 217 -13.83 -2.35 8.04
N CYS A 218 -14.98 -2.87 7.67
CA CYS A 218 -16.18 -2.97 8.50
C CYS A 218 -17.10 -4.09 8.01
N GLU A 219 -17.90 -4.65 8.91
CA GLU A 219 -18.94 -5.64 8.57
C GLU A 219 -20.11 -4.97 7.83
N GLU A 220 -20.46 -3.75 8.22
CA GLU A 220 -21.54 -2.93 7.67
C GLU A 220 -21.02 -1.54 7.31
N PRO A 221 -21.59 -0.83 6.32
CA PRO A 221 -21.16 0.51 5.94
C PRO A 221 -21.12 1.46 7.13
N VAL A 222 -20.03 2.22 7.26
CA VAL A 222 -19.88 3.21 8.34
C VAL A 222 -20.86 4.36 8.11
N PRO A 223 -21.76 4.66 9.06
CA PRO A 223 -22.73 5.75 8.95
C PRO A 223 -22.07 7.12 8.74
N ALA A 224 -22.77 8.05 8.09
CA ALA A 224 -22.24 9.35 7.69
C ALA A 224 -21.77 10.21 8.90
N ASP A 225 -22.45 10.15 10.02
CA ASP A 225 -22.08 10.85 11.25
C ASP A 225 -20.77 10.29 11.83
N LEU A 226 -20.57 8.98 11.77
CA LEU A 226 -19.33 8.34 12.21
C LEU A 226 -18.17 8.58 11.23
N ARG A 227 -18.44 8.61 9.90
CA ARG A 227 -17.42 9.05 8.94
C ARG A 227 -16.97 10.49 9.22
N ALA A 228 -17.92 11.40 9.51
CA ALA A 228 -17.59 12.77 9.88
C ALA A 228 -16.77 12.84 11.19
N LYS A 229 -17.09 12.00 12.16
CA LYS A 229 -16.32 11.87 13.41
C LYS A 229 -14.90 11.36 13.14
N ILE A 230 -14.73 10.31 12.33
CA ILE A 230 -13.42 9.79 11.93
C ILE A 230 -12.62 10.90 11.23
N ALA A 231 -13.22 11.57 10.25
CA ALA A 231 -12.59 12.66 9.51
C ALA A 231 -12.05 13.75 10.43
N LEU A 232 -12.87 14.19 11.40
CA LEU A 232 -12.49 15.21 12.38
C LEU A 232 -11.29 14.78 13.24
N PHE A 233 -11.35 13.57 13.83
CA PHE A 233 -10.29 13.10 14.73
C PHE A 233 -9.00 12.72 13.99
N CYS A 234 -9.11 12.28 12.75
CA CYS A 234 -7.99 11.84 11.93
C CYS A 234 -7.42 12.96 11.04
N ASN A 235 -8.04 14.14 11.04
CA ASN A 235 -7.63 15.30 10.27
C ASN A 235 -7.56 14.99 8.76
N VAL A 236 -8.64 14.42 8.23
CA VAL A 236 -8.86 14.20 6.78
C VAL A 236 -10.15 14.86 6.35
N ASP A 237 -10.32 15.06 5.04
CA ASP A 237 -11.58 15.56 4.49
C ASP A 237 -12.73 14.58 4.76
N LYS A 238 -13.96 15.08 4.92
CA LYS A 238 -15.14 14.23 5.19
C LYS A 238 -15.40 13.23 4.07
N ASP A 239 -15.10 13.61 2.83
CA ASP A 239 -15.24 12.80 1.62
C ASP A 239 -13.99 11.92 1.33
N ALA A 240 -13.06 11.84 2.28
CA ALA A 240 -11.87 11.01 2.23
C ALA A 240 -11.91 9.81 3.22
N VAL A 241 -13.08 9.52 3.80
CA VAL A 241 -13.32 8.35 4.66
C VAL A 241 -14.26 7.40 3.95
N PHE A 242 -13.79 6.22 3.61
CA PHE A 242 -14.50 5.20 2.83
C PHE A 242 -14.74 3.94 3.64
N SER A 243 -15.83 3.23 3.35
CA SER A 243 -16.10 1.90 3.88
C SER A 243 -15.53 0.84 2.94
N ALA A 244 -14.71 -0.06 3.48
CA ALA A 244 -14.35 -1.32 2.83
C ALA A 244 -15.16 -2.43 3.52
N VAL A 245 -16.37 -2.64 3.06
CA VAL A 245 -17.29 -3.62 3.65
C VAL A 245 -16.81 -5.02 3.34
N ASP A 246 -16.92 -5.92 4.32
CA ASP A 246 -16.62 -7.33 4.12
C ASP A 246 -17.53 -7.92 3.02
N VAL A 247 -16.95 -8.63 2.08
CA VAL A 247 -17.62 -9.20 0.91
C VAL A 247 -17.56 -10.72 0.97
N SER A 248 -18.55 -11.38 0.37
CA SER A 248 -18.60 -12.84 0.27
C SER A 248 -17.57 -13.40 -0.73
N ASN A 249 -17.29 -12.61 -1.76
CA ASN A 249 -16.31 -12.90 -2.79
C ASN A 249 -15.34 -11.71 -2.91
N ILE A 250 -14.04 -11.98 -2.81
CA ILE A 250 -13.01 -10.93 -2.84
C ILE A 250 -13.05 -10.09 -4.13
N TYR A 251 -13.54 -10.64 -5.24
CA TYR A 251 -13.68 -9.94 -6.51
C TYR A 251 -14.82 -8.92 -6.55
N GLU A 252 -15.70 -8.90 -5.54
CA GLU A 252 -16.70 -7.85 -5.38
C GLU A 252 -16.13 -6.56 -4.77
N LEU A 253 -14.97 -6.64 -4.09
CA LEU A 253 -14.39 -5.50 -3.39
C LEU A 253 -14.13 -4.29 -4.31
N PRO A 254 -13.58 -4.43 -5.54
CA PRO A 254 -13.41 -3.29 -6.44
C PRO A 254 -14.73 -2.59 -6.74
N LEU A 255 -15.82 -3.34 -6.98
CA LEU A 255 -17.14 -2.78 -7.26
C LEU A 255 -17.68 -1.99 -6.08
N LYS A 256 -17.51 -2.53 -4.85
CA LYS A 256 -17.90 -1.81 -3.62
C LYS A 256 -17.11 -0.52 -3.40
N LEU A 257 -15.82 -0.52 -3.66
CA LEU A 257 -14.99 0.68 -3.58
C LEU A 257 -15.32 1.69 -4.67
N TYR A 258 -15.73 1.23 -5.85
CA TYR A 258 -16.22 2.09 -6.93
C TYR A 258 -17.56 2.75 -6.56
N GLU A 259 -18.53 1.97 -6.02
CA GLU A 259 -19.81 2.51 -5.51
C GLU A 259 -19.61 3.59 -4.45
N GLU A 260 -18.57 3.46 -3.61
CA GLU A 260 -18.17 4.46 -2.62
C GLU A 260 -17.47 5.69 -3.27
N GLY A 261 -17.04 5.62 -4.53
CA GLY A 261 -16.36 6.71 -5.26
C GLY A 261 -14.87 6.85 -4.96
N LEU A 262 -14.23 5.79 -4.43
CA LEU A 262 -12.82 5.83 -4.03
C LEU A 262 -11.88 6.11 -5.21
N ASP A 263 -12.11 5.48 -6.35
CA ASP A 263 -11.33 5.65 -7.57
C ASP A 263 -11.37 7.09 -8.11
N GLN A 264 -12.54 7.73 -8.03
CA GLN A 264 -12.70 9.14 -8.40
C GLN A 264 -11.93 10.05 -7.43
N LYS A 265 -12.02 9.79 -6.11
CA LYS A 265 -11.29 10.59 -5.11
C LYS A 265 -9.78 10.47 -5.30
N VAL A 266 -9.27 9.25 -5.53
CA VAL A 266 -7.85 9.00 -5.83
C VAL A 266 -7.42 9.77 -7.09
N ALA A 267 -8.22 9.68 -8.17
CA ALA A 267 -7.92 10.36 -9.42
C ALA A 267 -7.85 11.89 -9.25
N ILE A 268 -8.78 12.48 -8.51
CA ILE A 268 -8.78 13.91 -8.20
C ILE A 268 -7.55 14.32 -7.41
N MET A 269 -7.25 13.60 -6.31
CA MET A 269 -6.14 13.94 -5.41
C MET A 269 -4.77 13.85 -6.09
N LEU A 270 -4.57 12.89 -6.97
CA LEU A 270 -3.34 12.72 -7.75
C LEU A 270 -3.34 13.49 -9.08
N ARG A 271 -4.41 14.23 -9.39
CA ARG A 271 -4.57 14.96 -10.67
C ARG A 271 -4.37 14.04 -11.88
N LEU A 272 -4.93 12.83 -11.80
CA LEU A 272 -4.93 11.89 -12.91
C LEU A 272 -5.93 12.30 -13.99
N PRO A 273 -5.77 11.82 -15.24
CA PRO A 273 -6.72 12.13 -16.30
C PRO A 273 -8.15 11.74 -15.91
N ALA A 274 -9.11 12.66 -16.14
CA ALA A 274 -10.52 12.45 -15.85
C ALA A 274 -11.13 11.50 -16.91
N ARG A 275 -10.92 10.20 -16.76
CA ARG A 275 -11.57 9.16 -17.55
C ARG A 275 -12.57 8.42 -16.68
N ASN A 276 -13.72 8.07 -17.23
CA ASN A 276 -14.67 7.21 -16.53
C ASN A 276 -14.14 5.79 -16.48
N ALA A 277 -14.39 5.11 -15.38
CA ALA A 277 -14.09 3.69 -15.27
C ALA A 277 -14.99 2.88 -16.22
N LYS A 278 -14.41 1.85 -16.84
CA LYS A 278 -15.13 0.87 -17.66
C LYS A 278 -15.13 -0.43 -16.88
N LEU A 279 -16.24 -0.74 -16.22
CA LEU A 279 -16.34 -1.88 -15.30
C LEU A 279 -16.78 -3.17 -15.98
N GLU A 280 -17.35 -3.09 -17.20
CA GLU A 280 -17.89 -4.26 -17.91
C GLU A 280 -16.92 -5.45 -17.95
N PRO A 281 -15.60 -5.26 -18.19
CA PRO A 281 -14.64 -6.38 -18.18
C PRO A 281 -14.38 -6.97 -16.78
N TRP A 282 -14.82 -6.28 -15.73
CA TRP A 282 -14.71 -6.75 -14.35
C TRP A 282 -16.00 -7.45 -13.87
N GLU A 283 -17.14 -7.10 -14.43
CA GLU A 283 -18.46 -7.65 -14.07
C GLU A 283 -18.74 -8.99 -14.78
N GLU A 284 -18.07 -9.26 -15.92
CA GLU A 284 -18.10 -10.54 -16.66
C GLU A 284 -17.23 -11.63 -15.98
#